data_b3790d72838a99f54585cad270704cfc
#
_entry.id   b3790d72838a99f54585cad270704cfc
#
_cell.length_a   1.000
_cell.length_b   1.000
_cell.length_c   1.000
_cell.angle_alpha   90.00
_cell.angle_beta   90.00
_cell.angle_gamma   90.00
#
_symmetry.space_group_name_H-M   'P 1'
#
loop_
_entity.id
_entity.type
_entity.pdbx_description
1 polymer ?
#
loop_
_entity_poly.entity_id
_entity_poly.type
_entity_poly.pdbx_seq_one_letter_code
_entity_poly.pdbx_strand_id
1 'polypeptide(L)'
;SSAASDVYKRQILIFILMKNEKIDMSRETGTFRVSQEGMYIITGTNSRHGITVSAGVRATIVLQDANLCDLENMGVAFHIAEDCHITVILEGNNMLHSGREMAAIQSRKNSILIIKGDGKLIAYGGEGAAGIGCGYATECGDIIIESGTIEAYAGYQYETSWRAGSAGIGGAGQYAGRKSKCGNITITGGKIMAKCDKGNWDIGPGDEGTCGSVKVDKNAIAPGVRVYGSHLGTEQYRDLKHIPISNAGLVILFPFLPMLFMRLNMLSQDRRDFNSNESKVRAIFILQHLMASEDREYDEKDLFLNRLLINYPFNEPLPKRMELNQDELNTIDSLLEAAKTNWEKMRNTSMRGFQEAFLRRAGFIEKTEREWVLTVEERAFDILLDSIPWSYKLVRLPWMENILKVNWR
;
A
#
# COMPACT_ATOMS: atom_id res chain seq x y z
N SER A 1 50.46 14.01 6.55
CA SER A 1 50.08 13.11 7.66
C SER A 1 49.57 13.86 8.91
N SER A 2 49.84 15.18 9.08
CA SER A 2 49.34 15.93 10.25
C SER A 2 47.87 16.31 10.17
N ALA A 3 47.38 16.70 9.00
CA ALA A 3 45.98 17.11 8.81
C ALA A 3 44.94 15.99 9.05
N ALA A 4 45.25 14.76 8.67
CA ALA A 4 44.36 13.61 8.92
C ALA A 4 44.33 13.25 10.42
N SER A 5 45.46 13.41 11.14
CA SER A 5 45.53 13.22 12.58
C SER A 5 44.74 14.30 13.35
N ASP A 6 44.75 15.54 12.87
CA ASP A 6 43.99 16.64 13.48
C ASP A 6 42.48 16.54 13.23
N VAL A 7 42.07 16.06 12.06
CA VAL A 7 40.66 15.75 11.77
C VAL A 7 40.19 14.59 12.66
N TYR A 8 40.99 13.54 12.81
CA TYR A 8 40.66 12.40 13.66
C TYR A 8 40.62 12.78 15.16
N LYS A 9 41.56 13.61 15.62
CA LYS A 9 41.53 14.16 16.98
C LYS A 9 40.36 15.09 17.23
N ARG A 10 39.98 15.93 16.26
CA ARG A 10 38.76 16.75 16.35
C ARG A 10 37.49 15.90 16.36
N GLN A 11 37.39 14.84 15.56
CA GLN A 11 36.25 13.92 15.61
C GLN A 11 36.16 13.17 16.93
N ILE A 12 37.31 12.71 17.50
CA ILE A 12 37.31 12.07 18.82
C ILE A 12 36.97 13.09 19.93
N LEU A 13 37.45 14.33 19.83
CA LEU A 13 37.13 15.37 20.80
C LEU A 13 35.67 15.78 20.77
N ILE A 14 35.06 15.84 19.57
CA ILE A 14 33.61 16.07 19.38
C ILE A 14 32.81 14.91 19.97
N PHE A 15 33.29 13.67 19.81
CA PHE A 15 32.62 12.48 20.36
C PHE A 15 32.71 12.43 21.91
N ILE A 16 33.80 12.93 22.49
CA ILE A 16 34.00 13.02 23.95
C ILE A 16 33.19 14.17 24.58
N LEU A 17 32.89 15.23 23.82
CA LEU A 17 32.11 16.39 24.26
C LEU A 17 30.61 16.26 24.00
N MET A 18 30.14 15.23 23.27
CA MET A 18 28.72 15.00 23.10
C MET A 18 28.08 14.56 24.41
N LYS A 19 27.00 15.20 24.78
CA LYS A 19 26.16 14.80 25.91
C LYS A 19 25.65 13.39 25.70
N ASN A 20 26.05 12.45 26.54
CA ASN A 20 25.46 11.10 26.58
C ASN A 20 24.63 11.00 27.85
N GLU A 21 23.28 10.88 27.65
CA GLU A 21 22.36 10.84 28.77
C GLU A 21 21.41 9.64 28.62
N LYS A 22 21.29 8.88 29.72
CA LYS A 22 20.31 7.80 29.81
C LYS A 22 19.13 8.25 30.66
N ILE A 23 17.95 8.22 30.10
CA ILE A 23 16.70 8.69 30.68
C ILE A 23 15.77 7.50 30.87
N ASP A 24 15.38 7.23 32.11
CA ASP A 24 14.34 6.28 32.44
C ASP A 24 13.02 7.03 32.59
N MET A 25 12.21 6.96 31.54
CA MET A 25 10.93 7.66 31.48
C MET A 25 9.94 7.22 32.57
N SER A 26 10.12 6.05 33.17
CA SER A 26 9.28 5.61 34.29
C SER A 26 9.42 6.47 35.54
N ARG A 27 10.51 7.25 35.62
CA ARG A 27 10.83 8.16 36.72
C ARG A 27 10.52 9.62 36.40
N GLU A 28 10.22 9.94 35.15
CA GLU A 28 9.94 11.30 34.71
C GLU A 28 8.51 11.71 35.10
N THR A 29 8.39 12.87 35.73
CA THR A 29 7.10 13.48 36.12
C THR A 29 6.62 14.55 35.15
N GLY A 30 7.32 14.76 34.04
CA GLY A 30 7.02 15.71 32.98
C GLY A 30 7.60 15.27 31.63
N THR A 31 7.28 15.99 30.58
CA THR A 31 7.84 15.75 29.25
C THR A 31 9.34 16.01 29.25
N PHE A 32 10.13 15.02 28.89
CA PHE A 32 11.58 15.16 28.79
C PHE A 32 11.95 16.01 27.57
N ARG A 33 12.83 17.00 27.78
CA ARG A 33 13.21 17.96 26.75
C ARG A 33 14.65 17.80 26.32
N VAL A 34 14.85 17.47 25.05
CA VAL A 34 16.17 17.47 24.37
C VAL A 34 16.41 18.86 23.80
N SER A 35 17.33 19.61 24.37
CA SER A 35 17.64 21.01 24.00
C SER A 35 19.07 21.22 23.49
N GLN A 36 19.90 20.19 23.46
CA GLN A 36 21.29 20.26 23.05
C GLN A 36 21.66 19.08 22.15
N GLU A 37 22.71 19.24 21.36
CA GLU A 37 23.31 18.14 20.61
C GLU A 37 23.81 17.03 21.55
N GLY A 38 23.63 15.77 21.17
CA GLY A 38 24.04 14.65 21.97
C GLY A 38 23.40 13.34 21.61
N MET A 39 23.72 12.32 22.39
CA MET A 39 23.07 11.01 22.35
C MET A 39 22.23 10.83 23.62
N TYR A 40 20.98 10.49 23.45
CA TYR A 40 20.02 10.29 24.52
C TYR A 40 19.44 8.89 24.43
N ILE A 41 19.61 8.09 25.45
CA ILE A 41 19.06 6.74 25.54
C ILE A 41 17.79 6.82 26.36
N ILE A 42 16.67 6.60 25.71
CA ILE A 42 15.33 6.66 26.32
C ILE A 42 14.86 5.25 26.62
N THR A 43 14.51 4.99 27.85
CA THR A 43 14.05 3.68 28.34
C THR A 43 12.79 3.82 29.18
N GLY A 44 12.13 2.69 29.48
CA GLY A 44 11.04 2.60 30.45
C GLY A 44 9.68 3.00 29.90
N THR A 45 8.68 2.95 30.79
CA THR A 45 7.29 3.21 30.44
C THR A 45 6.77 4.47 31.08
N ASN A 46 6.14 5.35 30.31
CA ASN A 46 5.43 6.52 30.80
C ASN A 46 4.09 6.66 30.07
N SER A 47 2.99 6.72 30.83
CA SER A 47 1.63 6.78 30.28
C SER A 47 1.05 8.21 30.19
N ARG A 48 1.86 9.23 30.52
CA ARG A 48 1.40 10.65 30.56
C ARG A 48 2.37 11.63 29.93
N HIS A 49 3.62 11.24 29.74
CA HIS A 49 4.67 12.15 29.32
C HIS A 49 5.51 11.51 28.22
N GLY A 50 5.79 12.27 27.20
CA GLY A 50 6.64 11.90 26.09
C GLY A 50 7.97 12.64 26.11
N ILE A 51 8.62 12.70 24.98
CA ILE A 51 9.85 13.44 24.73
C ILE A 51 9.60 14.56 23.71
N THR A 52 10.30 15.68 23.89
CA THR A 52 10.26 16.79 22.93
C THR A 52 11.65 17.26 22.59
N VAL A 53 11.92 17.50 21.33
CA VAL A 53 13.19 18.06 20.84
C VAL A 53 12.95 19.52 20.50
N SER A 54 13.80 20.40 21.03
CA SER A 54 13.74 21.84 20.76
C SER A 54 14.18 22.16 19.33
N ALA A 55 13.70 23.27 18.78
CA ALA A 55 14.00 23.67 17.40
C ALA A 55 15.52 23.80 17.15
N GLY A 56 15.95 23.41 15.95
CA GLY A 56 17.34 23.50 15.48
C GLY A 56 18.29 22.44 16.06
N VAL A 57 17.81 21.52 16.91
CA VAL A 57 18.68 20.52 17.57
C VAL A 57 19.07 19.42 16.60
N ARG A 58 20.34 18.99 16.68
CA ARG A 58 20.88 17.77 16.04
C ARG A 58 21.21 16.75 17.12
N ALA A 59 20.51 15.61 17.13
CA ALA A 59 20.71 14.63 18.19
C ALA A 59 20.45 13.20 17.69
N THR A 60 21.02 12.25 18.43
CA THR A 60 20.69 10.83 18.30
C THR A 60 19.85 10.40 19.51
N ILE A 61 18.69 9.84 19.25
CA ILE A 61 17.76 9.32 20.26
C ILE A 61 17.73 7.80 20.11
N VAL A 62 18.23 7.09 21.09
CA VAL A 62 18.12 5.63 21.16
C VAL A 62 16.87 5.30 21.93
N LEU A 63 15.90 4.67 21.28
CA LEU A 63 14.72 4.10 21.95
C LEU A 63 15.07 2.65 22.33
N GLN A 64 15.17 2.38 23.61
CA GLN A 64 15.56 1.08 24.16
C GLN A 64 14.48 0.57 25.11
N ASP A 65 13.59 -0.29 24.60
CA ASP A 65 12.41 -0.78 25.31
C ASP A 65 11.56 0.36 25.90
N ALA A 66 11.41 1.44 25.14
CA ALA A 66 10.66 2.62 25.51
C ALA A 66 9.17 2.48 25.14
N ASN A 67 8.30 2.65 26.15
CA ASN A 67 6.86 2.63 25.96
C ASN A 67 6.28 3.97 26.44
N LEU A 68 6.04 4.89 25.49
CA LEU A 68 5.55 6.23 25.77
C LEU A 68 4.13 6.40 25.23
N CYS A 69 3.22 6.70 26.13
CA CYS A 69 1.80 6.81 25.81
C CYS A 69 1.28 8.11 26.42
N ASP A 70 1.11 9.14 25.62
CA ASP A 70 0.54 10.41 26.05
C ASP A 70 -0.81 10.63 25.37
N LEU A 71 -1.87 10.14 26.01
CA LEU A 71 -3.25 10.18 25.49
C LEU A 71 -4.07 11.34 26.08
N GLU A 72 -3.53 12.06 27.05
CA GLU A 72 -4.26 13.16 27.69
C GLU A 72 -4.31 14.37 26.72
N ASN A 73 -5.52 14.75 26.30
CA ASN A 73 -5.76 15.87 25.39
C ASN A 73 -4.97 15.76 24.07
N MET A 74 -4.04 16.67 23.84
CA MET A 74 -3.16 16.73 22.67
C MET A 74 -1.73 16.33 23.05
N GLY A 75 -1.56 15.32 23.90
CA GLY A 75 -0.26 14.81 24.30
C GLY A 75 0.50 14.14 23.15
N VAL A 76 1.82 14.33 23.11
CA VAL A 76 2.70 13.80 22.07
C VAL A 76 3.74 12.87 22.68
N ALA A 77 3.77 11.62 22.22
CA ALA A 77 4.76 10.65 22.70
C ALA A 77 6.18 11.05 22.30
N PHE A 78 6.36 11.51 21.04
CA PHE A 78 7.65 12.02 20.58
C PHE A 78 7.47 13.21 19.62
N HIS A 79 7.80 14.42 20.09
CA HIS A 79 7.72 15.65 19.30
C HIS A 79 9.10 16.13 18.87
N ILE A 80 9.27 16.42 17.60
CA ILE A 80 10.47 17.01 16.98
C ILE A 80 10.05 18.36 16.41
N ALA A 81 10.60 19.44 16.98
CA ALA A 81 10.34 20.79 16.52
C ALA A 81 10.94 21.08 15.14
N GLU A 82 10.78 22.31 14.65
CA GLU A 82 11.26 22.73 13.34
C GLU A 82 12.79 22.75 13.25
N ASP A 83 13.32 22.59 12.03
CA ASP A 83 14.72 22.71 11.68
C ASP A 83 15.66 21.71 12.41
N CYS A 84 15.12 20.61 12.91
CA CYS A 84 15.86 19.57 13.60
C CYS A 84 16.45 18.53 12.66
N HIS A 85 17.55 17.87 13.09
CA HIS A 85 18.10 16.70 12.41
C HIS A 85 18.26 15.57 13.44
N ILE A 86 17.28 14.65 13.46
CA ILE A 86 17.18 13.63 14.51
C ILE A 86 17.38 12.25 13.91
N THR A 87 18.32 11.51 14.48
CA THR A 87 18.48 10.07 14.23
C THR A 87 17.87 9.29 15.38
N VAL A 88 16.87 8.46 15.09
CA VAL A 88 16.28 7.51 16.04
C VAL A 88 16.88 6.14 15.80
N ILE A 89 17.51 5.58 16.83
CA ILE A 89 18.03 4.21 16.83
C ILE A 89 17.06 3.34 17.62
N LEU A 90 16.57 2.27 17.00
CA LEU A 90 15.66 1.32 17.63
C LEU A 90 16.45 0.16 18.23
N GLU A 91 16.29 -0.06 19.53
CA GLU A 91 16.79 -1.21 20.26
C GLU A 91 15.63 -1.85 21.05
N GLY A 92 15.52 -3.18 21.06
CA GLY A 92 14.44 -3.88 21.74
C GLY A 92 13.05 -3.58 21.14
N ASN A 93 12.03 -3.52 22.01
CA ASN A 93 10.63 -3.31 21.60
C ASN A 93 10.11 -1.96 22.10
N ASN A 94 9.76 -1.09 21.19
CA ASN A 94 9.33 0.27 21.48
C ASN A 94 7.89 0.49 21.05
N MET A 95 7.12 1.22 21.85
CA MET A 95 5.78 1.63 21.53
C MET A 95 5.59 3.12 21.82
N LEU A 96 5.06 3.85 20.86
CA LEU A 96 4.74 5.26 20.97
C LEU A 96 3.27 5.46 20.60
N HIS A 97 2.51 6.09 21.49
CA HIS A 97 1.09 6.37 21.25
C HIS A 97 0.77 7.80 21.69
N SER A 98 0.32 8.62 20.75
CA SER A 98 -0.01 10.02 20.99
C SER A 98 -1.51 10.26 21.12
N GLY A 99 -1.86 11.34 21.80
CA GLY A 99 -3.21 11.82 21.94
C GLY A 99 -3.76 12.42 20.64
N ARG A 100 -4.99 12.92 20.73
CA ARG A 100 -5.74 13.46 19.59
C ARG A 100 -4.93 14.49 18.81
N GLU A 101 -4.99 14.43 17.48
CA GLU A 101 -4.36 15.35 16.53
C GLU A 101 -2.83 15.29 16.46
N MET A 102 -2.18 14.38 17.21
CA MET A 102 -0.74 14.27 17.30
C MET A 102 -0.23 12.95 16.72
N ALA A 103 0.83 13.01 15.92
CA ALA A 103 1.51 11.80 15.45
C ALA A 103 2.33 11.15 16.59
N ALA A 104 2.51 9.83 16.55
CA ALA A 104 3.31 9.15 17.58
C ALA A 104 4.77 9.61 17.56
N ILE A 105 5.37 9.73 16.37
CA ILE A 105 6.57 10.55 16.14
C ILE A 105 6.14 11.73 15.28
N GLN A 106 5.96 12.87 15.91
CA GLN A 106 5.57 14.10 15.21
C GLN A 106 6.78 14.92 14.87
N SER A 107 7.11 15.04 13.59
CA SER A 107 8.12 15.97 13.10
C SER A 107 7.44 17.26 12.60
N ARG A 108 8.19 18.35 12.62
CA ARG A 108 7.73 19.65 12.08
C ARG A 108 8.50 19.99 10.81
N LYS A 109 8.06 21.05 10.14
CA LYS A 109 8.65 21.49 8.86
C LYS A 109 10.18 21.64 8.94
N ASN A 110 10.86 21.45 7.83
CA ASN A 110 12.31 21.56 7.66
C ASN A 110 13.13 20.59 8.54
N SER A 111 12.51 19.69 9.31
CA SER A 111 13.23 18.69 10.08
C SER A 111 13.58 17.48 9.22
N ILE A 112 14.63 16.76 9.63
CA ILE A 112 14.99 15.47 9.04
C ILE A 112 14.92 14.43 10.16
N LEU A 113 14.06 13.44 9.97
CA LEU A 113 13.93 12.28 10.85
C LEU A 113 14.53 11.06 10.19
N ILE A 114 15.57 10.48 10.77
CA ILE A 114 16.19 9.23 10.33
C ILE A 114 15.87 8.15 11.35
N ILE A 115 15.33 7.01 10.92
CA ILE A 115 15.03 5.86 11.79
C ILE A 115 15.86 4.67 11.33
N LYS A 116 16.56 4.03 12.27
CA LYS A 116 17.38 2.83 12.03
C LYS A 116 17.56 1.99 13.28
N GLY A 117 18.27 0.87 13.17
CA GLY A 117 18.53 -0.08 14.25
C GLY A 117 17.87 -1.44 13.98
N ASP A 118 18.03 -2.36 14.93
CA ASP A 118 17.52 -3.74 14.80
C ASP A 118 16.23 -3.98 15.60
N GLY A 119 15.82 -2.98 16.39
CA GLY A 119 14.65 -3.05 17.24
C GLY A 119 13.33 -2.90 16.51
N LYS A 120 12.26 -3.01 17.27
CA LYS A 120 10.88 -2.82 16.82
C LYS A 120 10.31 -1.50 17.34
N LEU A 121 9.52 -0.82 16.48
CA LEU A 121 8.71 0.34 16.84
C LEU A 121 7.25 0.10 16.42
N ILE A 122 6.34 0.26 17.36
CA ILE A 122 4.90 0.38 17.08
C ILE A 122 4.51 1.84 17.35
N ALA A 123 4.00 2.53 16.34
CA ALA A 123 3.66 3.95 16.39
C ALA A 123 2.18 4.17 16.09
N TYR A 124 1.41 4.57 17.11
CA TYR A 124 -0.01 4.91 16.98
C TYR A 124 -0.20 6.42 17.02
N GLY A 125 -0.64 7.01 15.92
CA GLY A 125 -1.10 8.39 15.90
C GLY A 125 -2.43 8.57 16.61
N GLY A 126 -2.71 9.78 17.07
CA GLY A 126 -4.03 10.15 17.56
C GLY A 126 -4.98 10.52 16.43
N GLU A 127 -6.27 10.68 16.74
CA GLU A 127 -7.33 10.98 15.77
C GLU A 127 -6.93 12.10 14.79
N GLY A 128 -6.94 11.80 13.50
CA GLY A 128 -6.62 12.75 12.43
C GLY A 128 -5.13 12.97 12.19
N ALA A 129 -4.23 12.21 12.83
CA ALA A 129 -2.78 12.35 12.68
C ALA A 129 -2.13 11.07 12.14
N ALA A 130 -0.95 11.20 11.58
CA ALA A 130 -0.15 10.08 11.10
C ALA A 130 0.41 9.23 12.27
N GLY A 131 0.79 7.98 12.02
CA GLY A 131 1.61 7.23 12.96
C GLY A 131 2.99 7.86 13.12
N ILE A 132 3.67 8.12 11.99
CA ILE A 132 4.97 8.82 11.94
C ILE A 132 4.87 9.95 10.93
N GLY A 133 5.12 11.18 11.32
CA GLY A 133 5.13 12.34 10.42
C GLY A 133 4.32 13.54 10.91
N CYS A 134 3.27 13.89 10.19
CA CYS A 134 2.47 15.08 10.48
C CYS A 134 1.41 14.82 11.57
N GLY A 135 1.27 15.78 12.48
CA GLY A 135 0.02 15.96 13.23
C GLY A 135 -1.07 16.57 12.35
N TYR A 136 -2.28 16.63 12.87
CA TYR A 136 -3.45 17.13 12.15
C TYR A 136 -3.26 18.55 11.62
N ALA A 137 -3.50 18.75 10.33
CA ALA A 137 -3.36 20.04 9.63
C ALA A 137 -1.98 20.72 9.82
N THR A 138 -0.90 19.94 9.98
CA THR A 138 0.46 20.47 10.15
C THR A 138 1.37 20.12 8.98
N GLU A 139 2.54 20.76 8.92
CA GLU A 139 3.62 20.42 8.00
C GLU A 139 4.68 19.60 8.73
N CYS A 140 5.21 18.57 8.11
CA CYS A 140 6.35 17.81 8.58
C CYS A 140 7.50 17.83 7.58
N GLY A 141 8.72 17.54 8.08
CA GLY A 141 9.93 17.48 7.29
C GLY A 141 10.14 16.11 6.62
N ASP A 142 11.37 15.84 6.24
CA ASP A 142 11.76 14.60 5.57
C ASP A 142 11.81 13.42 6.54
N ILE A 143 11.36 12.24 6.08
CA ILE A 143 11.37 10.99 6.83
C ILE A 143 12.23 9.99 6.08
N ILE A 144 13.26 9.47 6.74
CA ILE A 144 14.19 8.47 6.20
C ILE A 144 14.18 7.25 7.11
N ILE A 145 13.90 6.07 6.57
CA ILE A 145 13.93 4.80 7.28
C ILE A 145 14.99 3.92 6.63
N GLU A 146 16.03 3.60 7.39
CA GLU A 146 17.16 2.81 6.91
C GLU A 146 17.04 1.33 7.32
N SER A 147 16.48 1.05 8.50
CA SER A 147 16.32 -0.31 9.04
C SER A 147 15.34 -0.34 10.21
N GLY A 148 15.14 -1.52 10.82
CA GLY A 148 14.23 -1.77 11.94
C GLY A 148 12.92 -2.44 11.50
N THR A 149 12.14 -2.90 12.49
CA THR A 149 10.79 -3.40 12.29
C THR A 149 9.81 -2.31 12.74
N ILE A 150 9.07 -1.72 11.80
CA ILE A 150 8.21 -0.56 12.08
C ILE A 150 6.77 -0.90 11.71
N GLU A 151 5.89 -0.71 12.67
CA GLU A 151 4.44 -0.75 12.50
C GLU A 151 3.88 0.65 12.81
N ALA A 152 3.41 1.36 11.79
CA ALA A 152 2.92 2.73 11.92
C ALA A 152 1.44 2.81 11.53
N TYR A 153 0.60 3.24 12.47
CA TYR A 153 -0.84 3.32 12.32
C TYR A 153 -1.31 4.77 12.47
N ALA A 154 -2.07 5.24 11.48
CA ALA A 154 -2.78 6.49 11.62
C ALA A 154 -3.85 6.40 12.71
N GLY A 155 -4.15 7.52 13.36
CA GLY A 155 -5.17 7.56 14.39
C GLY A 155 -6.57 7.35 13.83
N TYR A 156 -7.35 6.46 14.47
CA TYR A 156 -8.71 6.14 14.08
C TYR A 156 -9.64 7.36 14.21
N GLN A 157 -10.45 7.58 13.19
CA GLN A 157 -11.48 8.62 13.20
C GLN A 157 -12.87 8.00 13.39
N TYR A 158 -13.65 8.55 14.31
CA TYR A 158 -15.04 8.16 14.47
C TYR A 158 -15.85 8.48 13.20
N GLU A 159 -16.83 7.64 12.86
CA GLU A 159 -17.65 7.75 11.63
C GLU A 159 -18.32 9.13 11.44
N THR A 160 -18.56 9.85 12.53
CA THR A 160 -19.18 11.18 12.53
C THR A 160 -18.21 12.34 12.32
N SER A 161 -16.91 12.07 12.22
CA SER A 161 -15.94 13.14 12.03
C SER A 161 -15.82 13.51 10.55
N TRP A 162 -15.92 14.80 10.24
CA TRP A 162 -15.74 15.38 8.89
C TRP A 162 -14.27 15.49 8.48
N ARG A 163 -13.39 14.79 9.18
CA ARG A 163 -11.95 14.89 9.02
C ARG A 163 -11.47 13.96 7.91
N ALA A 164 -10.53 14.43 7.12
CA ALA A 164 -9.88 13.66 6.09
C ALA A 164 -8.93 12.62 6.69
N GLY A 165 -8.74 11.49 6.00
CA GLY A 165 -7.90 10.38 6.46
C GLY A 165 -6.41 10.71 6.50
N SER A 166 -5.69 10.04 7.40
CA SER A 166 -4.25 10.21 7.62
C SER A 166 -3.47 9.00 7.15
N ALA A 167 -2.23 9.19 6.69
CA ALA A 167 -1.32 8.11 6.36
C ALA A 167 -0.73 7.46 7.63
N GLY A 168 -0.33 6.19 7.55
CA GLY A 168 0.46 5.55 8.61
C GLY A 168 1.83 6.23 8.75
N ILE A 169 2.51 6.51 7.61
CA ILE A 169 3.77 7.25 7.55
C ILE A 169 3.60 8.43 6.58
N GLY A 170 3.77 9.65 7.06
CA GLY A 170 3.74 10.87 6.24
C GLY A 170 2.72 11.90 6.64
N GLY A 171 1.76 12.21 5.76
CA GLY A 171 0.78 13.27 5.93
C GLY A 171 -0.38 12.90 6.83
N ALA A 172 -1.01 13.91 7.41
CA ALA A 172 -2.17 13.82 8.28
C ALA A 172 -3.43 14.37 7.59
N GLY A 173 -4.57 14.25 8.25
CA GLY A 173 -5.83 14.83 7.80
C GLY A 173 -5.84 16.35 7.75
N GLN A 174 -6.83 16.93 7.08
CA GLN A 174 -7.00 18.39 6.96
C GLN A 174 -8.06 18.94 7.94
N TYR A 175 -7.96 20.25 8.25
CA TYR A 175 -8.95 20.95 9.04
C TYR A 175 -9.24 22.34 8.47
N ALA A 176 -10.53 22.65 8.27
CA ALA A 176 -11.00 23.97 7.85
C ALA A 176 -10.20 24.57 6.68
N GLY A 177 -9.88 23.73 5.68
CA GLY A 177 -9.10 24.11 4.50
C GLY A 177 -7.58 24.15 4.69
N ARG A 178 -7.06 23.90 5.90
CA ARG A 178 -5.62 23.74 6.14
C ARG A 178 -5.22 22.29 5.85
N LYS A 179 -4.45 22.12 4.79
CA LYS A 179 -3.95 20.81 4.34
C LYS A 179 -2.62 20.48 5.01
N SER A 180 -2.41 19.21 5.33
CA SER A 180 -1.10 18.75 5.77
C SER A 180 -0.12 18.75 4.61
N LYS A 181 1.16 19.00 4.91
CA LYS A 181 2.24 18.89 3.94
C LYS A 181 3.38 18.09 4.53
N CYS A 182 3.69 16.98 3.89
CA CYS A 182 4.77 16.09 4.25
C CYS A 182 5.98 16.36 3.34
N GLY A 183 7.19 16.31 3.90
CA GLY A 183 8.44 16.34 3.14
C GLY A 183 8.65 15.09 2.30
N ASN A 184 9.90 14.78 1.96
CA ASN A 184 10.23 13.55 1.26
C ASN A 184 10.19 12.35 2.21
N ILE A 185 9.76 11.19 1.68
CA ILE A 185 9.82 9.93 2.42
C ILE A 185 10.77 8.99 1.67
N THR A 186 11.80 8.50 2.35
CA THR A 186 12.77 7.57 1.78
C THR A 186 12.90 6.35 2.69
N ILE A 187 12.61 5.17 2.17
CA ILE A 187 12.73 3.90 2.89
C ILE A 187 13.69 3.01 2.12
N THR A 188 14.85 2.75 2.70
CA THR A 188 15.94 1.98 2.08
C THR A 188 16.11 0.59 2.66
N GLY A 189 15.40 0.26 3.74
CA GLY A 189 15.46 -1.07 4.37
C GLY A 189 14.51 -1.20 5.54
N GLY A 190 14.60 -2.33 6.25
CA GLY A 190 13.75 -2.68 7.38
C GLY A 190 12.57 -3.60 7.01
N LYS A 191 11.61 -3.70 7.94
CA LYS A 191 10.33 -4.39 7.76
C LYS A 191 9.21 -3.42 8.15
N ILE A 192 8.56 -2.85 7.15
CA ILE A 192 7.65 -1.73 7.34
C ILE A 192 6.20 -2.15 7.09
N MET A 193 5.39 -2.08 8.12
CA MET A 193 3.93 -2.10 8.05
C MET A 193 3.43 -0.69 8.34
N ALA A 194 2.70 -0.11 7.42
CA ALA A 194 2.03 1.17 7.62
C ALA A 194 0.55 1.00 7.30
N LYS A 195 -0.31 1.72 8.03
CA LYS A 195 -1.75 1.69 7.78
C LYS A 195 -2.37 3.05 8.00
N CYS A 196 -3.03 3.53 6.95
CA CYS A 196 -3.86 4.71 7.04
C CYS A 196 -5.17 4.40 7.80
N ASP A 197 -5.86 5.43 8.25
CA ASP A 197 -7.24 5.32 8.71
C ASP A 197 -8.20 5.29 7.50
N LYS A 198 -8.81 6.41 7.13
CA LYS A 198 -9.71 6.52 5.98
C LYS A 198 -9.01 7.04 4.70
N GLY A 199 -7.70 7.24 4.75
CA GLY A 199 -6.92 7.84 3.67
C GLY A 199 -6.64 6.88 2.52
N ASN A 200 -6.16 7.46 1.42
CA ASN A 200 -5.82 6.72 0.20
C ASN A 200 -4.46 6.02 0.30
N TRP A 201 -3.55 6.49 1.15
CA TRP A 201 -2.17 6.05 1.21
C TRP A 201 -1.76 5.66 2.63
N ASP A 202 -1.11 4.52 2.75
CA ASP A 202 -0.52 4.08 4.02
C ASP A 202 0.84 4.74 4.24
N ILE A 203 1.59 5.03 3.15
CA ILE A 203 2.82 5.82 3.13
C ILE A 203 2.66 6.92 2.09
N GLY A 204 2.68 8.19 2.50
CA GLY A 204 2.49 9.33 1.59
C GLY A 204 1.70 10.46 2.21
N PRO A 205 0.98 11.27 1.40
CA PRO A 205 0.15 12.35 1.91
C PRO A 205 -1.08 11.81 2.64
N GLY A 206 -1.60 12.58 3.59
CA GLY A 206 -2.98 12.42 4.04
C GLY A 206 -3.95 12.86 2.94
N ASP A 207 -5.25 12.62 3.16
CA ASP A 207 -6.29 13.05 2.23
C ASP A 207 -6.22 14.55 2.00
N GLU A 208 -6.31 14.94 0.71
CA GLU A 208 -6.16 16.31 0.24
C GLU A 208 -4.83 17.00 0.63
N GLY A 209 -3.93 16.31 1.33
CA GLY A 209 -2.60 16.79 1.65
C GLY A 209 -1.63 16.70 0.47
N THR A 210 -0.42 17.19 0.67
CA THR A 210 0.68 17.05 -0.28
C THR A 210 1.87 16.37 0.37
N CYS A 211 2.68 15.71 -0.44
CA CYS A 211 3.93 15.08 -0.02
C CYS A 211 5.02 15.41 -1.03
N GLY A 212 6.26 15.42 -0.57
CA GLY A 212 7.41 15.43 -1.47
C GLY A 212 7.55 14.11 -2.23
N SER A 213 8.74 13.78 -2.66
CA SER A 213 9.01 12.51 -3.30
C SER A 213 8.92 11.35 -2.31
N VAL A 214 8.29 10.24 -2.72
CA VAL A 214 8.26 9.00 -1.92
C VAL A 214 9.08 7.94 -2.66
N LYS A 215 10.16 7.47 -2.03
CA LYS A 215 11.06 6.44 -2.55
C LYS A 215 11.18 5.32 -1.55
N VAL A 216 10.84 4.10 -1.93
CA VAL A 216 10.85 2.96 -1.02
C VAL A 216 11.53 1.74 -1.65
N ASP A 217 12.31 1.02 -0.85
CA ASP A 217 12.73 -0.34 -1.18
C ASP A 217 11.52 -1.27 -1.02
N LYS A 218 11.14 -1.94 -2.10
CA LYS A 218 10.00 -2.85 -2.13
C LYS A 218 10.13 -4.00 -1.13
N ASN A 219 11.35 -4.48 -0.93
CA ASN A 219 11.62 -5.59 -0.01
C ASN A 219 11.44 -5.19 1.46
N ALA A 220 11.49 -3.90 1.76
CA ALA A 220 11.24 -3.37 3.09
C ALA A 220 9.75 -3.24 3.42
N ILE A 221 8.88 -3.19 2.43
CA ILE A 221 7.46 -2.87 2.60
C ILE A 221 6.64 -4.16 2.72
N ALA A 222 5.81 -4.24 3.76
CA ALA A 222 4.91 -5.38 3.94
C ALA A 222 3.85 -5.45 2.82
N PRO A 223 3.41 -6.66 2.44
CA PRO A 223 2.34 -6.82 1.46
C PRO A 223 1.07 -6.04 1.85
N GLY A 224 0.45 -5.39 0.88
CA GLY A 224 -0.81 -4.64 1.07
C GLY A 224 -0.64 -3.19 1.55
N VAL A 225 0.57 -2.72 1.80
CA VAL A 225 0.84 -1.31 2.14
C VAL A 225 0.82 -0.45 0.87
N ARG A 226 -0.07 0.55 0.84
CA ARG A 226 -0.23 1.49 -0.28
C ARG A 226 0.73 2.67 -0.15
N VAL A 227 1.58 2.85 -1.16
CA VAL A 227 2.64 3.87 -1.16
C VAL A 227 2.38 4.92 -2.26
N TYR A 228 2.34 6.19 -1.86
CA TYR A 228 2.08 7.32 -2.76
C TYR A 228 3.16 7.46 -3.85
N GLY A 229 2.70 7.71 -5.08
CA GLY A 229 3.61 7.86 -6.23
C GLY A 229 4.36 6.59 -6.60
N SER A 230 4.26 5.54 -5.79
CA SER A 230 4.75 4.23 -6.18
C SER A 230 3.60 3.45 -6.84
N HIS A 231 3.85 2.98 -8.02
CA HIS A 231 3.02 1.97 -8.64
C HIS A 231 3.44 0.58 -8.11
N LEU A 232 3.54 0.41 -6.77
CA LEU A 232 4.02 -0.84 -6.17
C LEU A 232 3.19 -2.06 -6.61
N GLY A 233 1.92 -1.86 -6.97
CA GLY A 233 1.12 -2.91 -7.62
C GLY A 233 1.42 -3.11 -9.10
N THR A 234 1.98 -2.12 -9.80
CA THR A 234 2.31 -2.21 -11.24
C THR A 234 3.80 -2.35 -11.51
N GLU A 235 4.69 -1.99 -10.57
CA GLU A 235 6.14 -2.07 -10.77
C GLU A 235 6.69 -3.49 -10.65
N GLN A 236 6.03 -4.38 -9.91
CA GLN A 236 6.36 -5.82 -9.96
C GLN A 236 6.26 -6.35 -11.40
N TYR A 237 5.50 -5.66 -12.25
CA TYR A 237 5.29 -5.99 -13.66
C TYR A 237 5.87 -4.93 -14.62
N ARG A 238 6.44 -3.80 -14.13
CA ARG A 238 7.04 -2.76 -14.99
C ARG A 238 8.34 -3.18 -15.65
N ASP A 239 9.14 -4.01 -14.98
CA ASP A 239 10.38 -4.56 -15.53
C ASP A 239 10.15 -5.80 -16.40
N LEU A 240 8.95 -6.39 -16.33
CA LEU A 240 8.51 -7.43 -17.24
C LEU A 240 7.90 -6.73 -18.47
N LYS A 241 8.70 -6.58 -19.52
CA LYS A 241 8.16 -6.13 -20.83
C LYS A 241 6.96 -6.97 -21.26
N HIS A 242 6.83 -8.20 -20.72
CA HIS A 242 5.81 -9.19 -21.07
C HIS A 242 5.40 -9.95 -19.80
N ILE A 243 4.17 -9.77 -19.35
CA ILE A 243 3.61 -10.49 -18.19
C ILE A 243 2.96 -11.77 -18.69
N PRO A 244 3.55 -12.94 -18.43
CA PRO A 244 2.98 -14.20 -18.91
C PRO A 244 1.69 -14.54 -18.15
N ILE A 245 0.68 -15.00 -18.89
CA ILE A 245 -0.60 -15.45 -18.36
C ILE A 245 -1.02 -16.78 -19.00
N SER A 246 -1.87 -17.54 -18.32
CA SER A 246 -2.38 -18.84 -18.79
C SER A 246 -3.87 -18.84 -19.14
N ASN A 247 -4.53 -17.69 -18.95
CA ASN A 247 -5.97 -17.51 -19.09
C ASN A 247 -6.34 -16.46 -20.14
N ALA A 248 -5.48 -16.25 -21.12
CA ALA A 248 -5.63 -15.21 -22.15
C ALA A 248 -6.98 -15.32 -22.90
N GLY A 249 -7.52 -16.50 -23.01
CA GLY A 249 -8.81 -16.76 -23.70
C GLY A 249 -10.06 -16.20 -22.99
N LEU A 250 -9.96 -15.78 -21.73
CA LEU A 250 -11.08 -15.13 -21.04
C LEU A 250 -11.64 -13.94 -21.81
N VAL A 251 -10.83 -13.29 -22.63
CA VAL A 251 -11.24 -12.14 -23.45
C VAL A 251 -12.35 -12.50 -24.44
N ILE A 252 -12.53 -13.76 -24.82
CA ILE A 252 -13.64 -14.20 -25.66
C ILE A 252 -14.98 -14.00 -24.93
N LEU A 253 -14.99 -14.15 -23.61
CA LEU A 253 -16.20 -14.11 -22.80
C LEU A 253 -16.57 -12.67 -22.37
N PHE A 254 -15.78 -11.65 -22.69
CA PHE A 254 -16.01 -10.30 -22.18
C PHE A 254 -17.41 -9.72 -22.48
N PRO A 255 -18.06 -10.02 -23.64
CA PRO A 255 -19.40 -9.47 -23.91
C PRO A 255 -20.47 -10.02 -22.96
N PHE A 256 -20.23 -11.16 -22.34
CA PHE A 256 -21.17 -11.82 -21.42
C PHE A 256 -20.96 -11.39 -19.96
N LEU A 257 -19.80 -10.82 -19.61
CA LEU A 257 -19.45 -10.46 -18.23
C LEU A 257 -20.41 -9.44 -17.58
N PRO A 258 -20.87 -8.38 -18.27
CA PRO A 258 -21.83 -7.46 -17.67
C PRO A 258 -23.13 -8.15 -17.23
N MET A 259 -23.63 -9.10 -18.02
CA MET A 259 -24.82 -9.87 -17.68
C MET A 259 -24.57 -10.84 -16.53
N LEU A 260 -23.39 -11.48 -16.50
CA LEU A 260 -22.96 -12.36 -15.40
C LEU A 260 -23.03 -11.62 -14.07
N PHE A 261 -22.30 -10.51 -13.95
CA PHE A 261 -22.21 -9.76 -12.70
C PHE A 261 -23.51 -9.04 -12.31
N MET A 262 -24.34 -8.68 -13.31
CA MET A 262 -25.68 -8.19 -13.05
C MET A 262 -26.57 -9.27 -12.42
N ARG A 263 -26.56 -10.49 -12.94
CA ARG A 263 -27.36 -11.61 -12.39
C ARG A 263 -26.93 -11.98 -10.97
N LEU A 264 -25.66 -11.82 -10.67
CA LEU A 264 -25.09 -12.06 -9.33
C LEU A 264 -25.27 -10.86 -8.38
N ASN A 265 -25.97 -9.78 -8.81
CA ASN A 265 -26.17 -8.56 -8.03
C ASN A 265 -24.84 -7.93 -7.52
N MET A 266 -23.78 -8.01 -8.32
CA MET A 266 -22.45 -7.49 -7.96
C MET A 266 -22.20 -6.07 -8.46
N LEU A 267 -23.05 -5.53 -9.33
CA LEU A 267 -22.87 -4.19 -9.92
C LEU A 267 -23.63 -3.11 -9.16
N SER A 268 -23.10 -1.89 -9.20
CA SER A 268 -23.77 -0.68 -8.75
C SER A 268 -25.07 -0.43 -9.53
N GLN A 269 -25.95 0.42 -9.02
CA GLN A 269 -27.25 0.70 -9.66
C GLN A 269 -27.13 1.25 -11.09
N ASP A 270 -26.11 2.06 -11.35
CA ASP A 270 -25.80 2.60 -12.68
C ASP A 270 -25.00 1.63 -13.57
N ARG A 271 -24.59 0.48 -13.03
CA ARG A 271 -23.82 -0.59 -13.68
C ARG A 271 -22.45 -0.15 -14.22
N ARG A 272 -21.93 0.96 -13.71
CA ARG A 272 -20.63 1.49 -14.13
C ARG A 272 -19.49 1.01 -13.25
N ASP A 273 -19.77 0.44 -12.09
CA ASP A 273 -18.80 -0.17 -11.20
C ASP A 273 -19.43 -1.34 -10.42
N PHE A 274 -18.64 -2.00 -9.61
CA PHE A 274 -19.11 -2.99 -8.65
C PHE A 274 -19.68 -2.27 -7.42
N ASN A 275 -20.62 -2.93 -6.73
CA ASN A 275 -21.30 -2.37 -5.57
C ASN A 275 -20.40 -2.37 -4.29
N SER A 276 -19.33 -3.16 -4.28
CA SER A 276 -18.37 -3.24 -3.18
C SER A 276 -17.02 -3.80 -3.62
N ASN A 277 -15.98 -3.56 -2.81
CA ASN A 277 -14.65 -4.17 -3.01
C ASN A 277 -14.71 -5.69 -2.87
N GLU A 278 -15.55 -6.21 -1.97
CA GLU A 278 -15.77 -7.64 -1.82
C GLU A 278 -16.32 -8.26 -3.11
N SER A 279 -17.28 -7.60 -3.76
CA SER A 279 -17.82 -8.03 -5.06
C SER A 279 -16.75 -8.03 -6.15
N LYS A 280 -15.84 -7.06 -6.17
CA LYS A 280 -14.67 -7.08 -7.10
C LYS A 280 -13.77 -8.29 -6.85
N VAL A 281 -13.43 -8.55 -5.60
CA VAL A 281 -12.61 -9.70 -5.23
C VAL A 281 -13.29 -11.01 -5.64
N ARG A 282 -14.57 -11.19 -5.33
CA ARG A 282 -15.33 -12.38 -5.77
C ARG A 282 -15.36 -12.52 -7.28
N ALA A 283 -15.59 -11.42 -8.02
CA ALA A 283 -15.60 -11.40 -9.47
C ALA A 283 -14.28 -11.89 -10.09
N ILE A 284 -13.13 -11.57 -9.49
CA ILE A 284 -11.81 -12.07 -9.93
C ILE A 284 -11.75 -13.60 -9.89
N PHE A 285 -12.27 -14.22 -8.81
CA PHE A 285 -12.29 -15.67 -8.67
C PHE A 285 -13.35 -16.33 -9.53
N ILE A 286 -14.49 -15.68 -9.76
CA ILE A 286 -15.50 -16.11 -10.74
C ILE A 286 -14.90 -16.17 -12.15
N LEU A 287 -14.13 -15.15 -12.56
CA LEU A 287 -13.42 -15.17 -13.84
C LEU A 287 -12.42 -16.32 -13.92
N GLN A 288 -11.75 -16.63 -12.82
CA GLN A 288 -10.82 -17.75 -12.78
C GLN A 288 -11.54 -19.10 -12.92
N HIS A 289 -12.70 -19.23 -12.31
CA HIS A 289 -13.52 -20.45 -12.39
C HIS A 289 -14.11 -20.67 -13.80
N LEU A 290 -14.41 -19.62 -14.54
CA LEU A 290 -14.82 -19.73 -15.97
C LEU A 290 -13.77 -20.45 -16.82
N MET A 291 -12.49 -20.26 -16.51
CA MET A 291 -11.39 -20.92 -17.23
C MET A 291 -11.18 -22.36 -16.78
N ALA A 292 -11.28 -22.62 -15.50
CA ALA A 292 -11.01 -23.92 -14.90
C ALA A 292 -11.89 -24.08 -13.66
N SER A 293 -12.78 -25.06 -13.68
CA SER A 293 -13.61 -25.43 -12.52
C SER A 293 -12.77 -26.14 -11.44
N GLU A 294 -11.62 -25.53 -11.08
CA GLU A 294 -10.66 -26.07 -10.11
C GLU A 294 -10.70 -25.22 -8.85
N ASP A 295 -10.93 -25.87 -7.72
CA ASP A 295 -10.81 -25.26 -6.41
C ASP A 295 -9.39 -25.45 -5.88
N ARG A 296 -8.51 -24.49 -6.15
CA ARG A 296 -7.10 -24.49 -5.72
C ARG A 296 -6.65 -23.12 -5.26
N GLU A 297 -5.48 -23.05 -4.68
CA GLU A 297 -4.81 -21.79 -4.41
C GLU A 297 -4.23 -21.20 -5.72
N TYR A 298 -4.33 -19.88 -5.85
CA TYR A 298 -3.81 -19.13 -6.98
C TYR A 298 -2.76 -18.12 -6.51
N ASP A 299 -1.68 -18.01 -7.27
CA ASP A 299 -0.73 -16.92 -7.12
C ASP A 299 -1.29 -15.65 -7.79
N GLU A 300 -0.84 -14.48 -7.36
CA GLU A 300 -1.27 -13.20 -7.94
C GLU A 300 -1.04 -13.10 -9.45
N LYS A 301 0.04 -13.71 -9.96
CA LYS A 301 0.32 -13.78 -11.40
C LYS A 301 -0.75 -14.52 -12.20
N ASP A 302 -1.37 -15.54 -11.60
CA ASP A 302 -2.45 -16.33 -12.24
C ASP A 302 -3.72 -15.49 -12.41
N LEU A 303 -3.90 -14.48 -11.57
CA LEU A 303 -5.07 -13.61 -11.52
C LEU A 303 -4.86 -12.24 -12.18
N PHE A 304 -3.72 -12.03 -12.85
CA PHE A 304 -3.38 -10.72 -13.42
C PHE A 304 -4.40 -10.21 -14.43
N LEU A 305 -4.77 -11.01 -15.42
CA LEU A 305 -5.79 -10.66 -16.41
C LEU A 305 -7.15 -10.42 -15.74
N ASN A 306 -7.51 -11.22 -14.75
CA ASN A 306 -8.77 -11.09 -14.03
C ASN A 306 -8.84 -9.74 -13.30
N ARG A 307 -7.76 -9.33 -12.61
CA ARG A 307 -7.66 -8.00 -11.99
C ARG A 307 -7.85 -6.87 -13.00
N LEU A 308 -7.21 -6.99 -14.16
CA LEU A 308 -7.32 -6.00 -15.22
C LEU A 308 -8.75 -5.87 -15.74
N LEU A 309 -9.42 -7.01 -15.97
CA LEU A 309 -10.81 -7.04 -16.46
C LEU A 309 -11.83 -6.53 -15.43
N ILE A 310 -11.53 -6.64 -14.13
CA ILE A 310 -12.40 -6.17 -13.04
C ILE A 310 -12.08 -4.72 -12.63
N ASN A 311 -11.00 -4.15 -13.17
CA ASN A 311 -10.45 -2.87 -12.73
C ASN A 311 -10.18 -2.87 -11.21
N TYR A 312 -9.54 -3.96 -10.74
CA TYR A 312 -9.15 -4.11 -9.35
C TYR A 312 -7.69 -3.69 -9.18
N PRO A 313 -7.36 -2.83 -8.21
CA PRO A 313 -6.01 -2.30 -8.06
C PRO A 313 -4.98 -3.42 -7.83
N PHE A 314 -3.84 -3.35 -8.52
CA PHE A 314 -2.78 -4.37 -8.42
C PHE A 314 -2.06 -4.35 -7.08
N ASN A 315 -2.15 -3.26 -6.32
CA ASN A 315 -1.59 -3.10 -4.99
C ASN A 315 -2.52 -3.60 -3.86
N GLU A 316 -3.77 -3.91 -4.16
CA GLU A 316 -4.69 -4.48 -3.18
C GLU A 316 -4.45 -6.00 -3.06
N PRO A 317 -4.35 -6.56 -1.85
CA PRO A 317 -4.12 -7.99 -1.67
C PRO A 317 -5.34 -8.81 -2.11
N LEU A 318 -5.08 -10.00 -2.64
CA LEU A 318 -6.12 -11.00 -2.90
C LEU A 318 -5.93 -12.20 -1.97
N PRO A 319 -7.01 -12.85 -1.53
CA PRO A 319 -6.91 -14.14 -0.89
C PRO A 319 -6.35 -15.16 -1.90
N LYS A 320 -5.61 -16.15 -1.41
CA LYS A 320 -5.07 -17.21 -2.29
C LYS A 320 -6.15 -18.13 -2.83
N ARG A 321 -7.27 -18.23 -2.14
CA ARG A 321 -8.41 -19.11 -2.47
C ARG A 321 -9.71 -18.42 -2.09
N MET A 322 -10.77 -18.70 -2.83
CA MET A 322 -12.13 -18.26 -2.53
C MET A 322 -13.12 -19.33 -2.91
N GLU A 323 -13.96 -19.71 -1.96
CA GLU A 323 -15.06 -20.63 -2.22
C GLU A 323 -16.23 -19.86 -2.88
N LEU A 324 -16.69 -20.38 -4.00
CA LEU A 324 -17.85 -19.87 -4.70
C LEU A 324 -19.12 -20.62 -4.21
N ASN A 325 -20.19 -19.88 -4.06
CA ASN A 325 -21.47 -20.46 -3.68
C ASN A 325 -22.18 -21.10 -4.89
N GLN A 326 -23.25 -21.87 -4.63
CA GLN A 326 -23.94 -22.63 -5.65
C GLN A 326 -24.60 -21.74 -6.73
N ASP A 327 -25.09 -20.56 -6.38
CA ASP A 327 -25.69 -19.61 -7.32
C ASP A 327 -24.64 -19.04 -8.28
N GLU A 328 -23.44 -18.75 -7.77
CA GLU A 328 -22.30 -18.33 -8.60
C GLU A 328 -21.90 -19.43 -9.57
N LEU A 329 -21.75 -20.68 -9.10
CA LEU A 329 -21.41 -21.82 -9.92
C LEU A 329 -22.47 -22.06 -11.03
N ASN A 330 -23.75 -22.07 -10.69
CA ASN A 330 -24.84 -22.23 -11.65
C ASN A 330 -24.85 -21.10 -12.70
N THR A 331 -24.53 -19.87 -12.29
CA THR A 331 -24.50 -18.72 -13.20
C THR A 331 -23.29 -18.78 -14.12
N ILE A 332 -22.13 -19.24 -13.63
CA ILE A 332 -20.94 -19.51 -14.44
C ILE A 332 -21.23 -20.57 -15.51
N ASP A 333 -21.83 -21.70 -15.14
CA ASP A 333 -22.16 -22.79 -16.06
C ASP A 333 -23.15 -22.31 -17.14
N SER A 334 -24.15 -21.52 -16.74
CA SER A 334 -25.11 -20.91 -17.65
C SER A 334 -24.46 -19.97 -18.67
N LEU A 335 -23.47 -19.16 -18.25
CA LEU A 335 -22.72 -18.29 -19.15
C LEU A 335 -21.89 -19.08 -20.14
N LEU A 336 -21.13 -20.07 -19.65
CA LEU A 336 -20.28 -20.91 -20.49
C LEU A 336 -21.11 -21.65 -21.55
N GLU A 337 -22.25 -22.21 -21.16
CA GLU A 337 -23.16 -22.89 -22.11
C GLU A 337 -23.76 -21.91 -23.12
N ALA A 338 -24.12 -20.70 -22.69
CA ALA A 338 -24.61 -19.66 -23.59
C ALA A 338 -23.53 -19.22 -24.60
N ALA A 339 -22.30 -18.98 -24.14
CA ALA A 339 -21.19 -18.61 -25.02
C ALA A 339 -20.89 -19.73 -26.05
N LYS A 340 -20.82 -20.96 -25.61
CA LYS A 340 -20.62 -22.13 -26.47
C LYS A 340 -21.73 -22.31 -27.50
N THR A 341 -23.00 -22.17 -27.07
CA THR A 341 -24.17 -22.33 -27.93
C THR A 341 -24.29 -21.22 -28.98
N ASN A 342 -23.94 -20.00 -28.60
CA ASN A 342 -23.94 -18.84 -29.51
C ASN A 342 -22.83 -18.90 -30.56
N TRP A 343 -21.78 -19.65 -30.30
CA TRP A 343 -20.70 -19.90 -31.26
C TRP A 343 -20.96 -21.21 -31.99
N GLU A 344 -21.53 -21.15 -33.19
CA GLU A 344 -22.02 -22.31 -33.93
C GLU A 344 -21.01 -23.45 -34.03
N LYS A 345 -19.74 -23.14 -34.29
CA LYS A 345 -18.65 -24.14 -34.41
C LYS A 345 -18.33 -24.84 -33.09
N MET A 346 -18.71 -24.24 -31.96
CA MET A 346 -18.47 -24.79 -30.62
C MET A 346 -19.68 -25.51 -30.02
N ARG A 347 -20.85 -25.38 -30.60
CA ARG A 347 -22.12 -25.91 -30.07
C ARG A 347 -22.05 -27.37 -29.65
N ASN A 348 -21.40 -28.20 -30.44
CA ASN A 348 -21.27 -29.64 -30.21
C ASN A 348 -20.00 -30.04 -29.46
N THR A 349 -19.19 -29.10 -29.03
CA THR A 349 -17.97 -29.34 -28.23
C THR A 349 -18.33 -29.55 -26.77
N SER A 350 -17.64 -30.46 -26.07
CA SER A 350 -17.80 -30.56 -24.61
C SER A 350 -17.36 -29.27 -23.92
N MET A 351 -17.92 -28.96 -22.75
CA MET A 351 -17.53 -27.79 -21.98
C MET A 351 -16.03 -27.78 -21.69
N ARG A 352 -15.51 -28.90 -21.24
CA ARG A 352 -14.07 -29.06 -21.00
C ARG A 352 -13.25 -28.82 -22.27
N GLY A 353 -13.68 -29.35 -23.42
CA GLY A 353 -13.02 -29.12 -24.70
C GLY A 353 -13.02 -27.65 -25.12
N PHE A 354 -14.13 -26.93 -24.87
CA PHE A 354 -14.23 -25.49 -25.12
C PHE A 354 -13.26 -24.70 -24.21
N GLN A 355 -13.24 -25.01 -22.91
CA GLN A 355 -12.33 -24.36 -21.96
C GLN A 355 -10.86 -24.62 -22.31
N GLU A 356 -10.47 -25.85 -22.58
CA GLU A 356 -9.08 -26.24 -22.91
C GLU A 356 -8.62 -25.64 -24.26
N ALA A 357 -9.50 -25.59 -25.24
CA ALA A 357 -9.15 -25.07 -26.57
C ALA A 357 -9.04 -23.54 -26.59
N PHE A 358 -9.99 -22.82 -25.96
CA PHE A 358 -10.13 -21.40 -26.16
C PHE A 358 -9.97 -20.53 -24.89
N LEU A 359 -10.26 -21.03 -23.71
CA LEU A 359 -10.15 -20.23 -22.48
C LEU A 359 -8.80 -20.40 -21.80
N ARG A 360 -8.27 -21.61 -21.70
CA ARG A 360 -6.94 -21.93 -21.13
C ARG A 360 -5.86 -21.69 -22.19
N ARG A 361 -5.62 -20.41 -22.47
CA ARG A 361 -4.63 -20.01 -23.48
C ARG A 361 -3.48 -19.28 -22.82
N ALA A 362 -2.27 -19.72 -23.16
CA ALA A 362 -1.08 -18.96 -22.84
C ALA A 362 -1.03 -17.66 -23.65
N GLY A 363 -0.46 -16.65 -23.07
CA GLY A 363 -0.26 -15.35 -23.69
C GLY A 363 0.58 -14.47 -22.78
N PHE A 364 0.74 -13.22 -23.16
CA PHE A 364 1.38 -12.22 -22.33
C PHE A 364 0.69 -10.87 -22.47
N ILE A 365 0.75 -10.10 -21.41
CA ILE A 365 0.21 -8.75 -21.35
C ILE A 365 1.36 -7.75 -21.28
N GLU A 366 1.28 -6.71 -22.09
CA GLU A 366 2.18 -5.58 -22.10
C GLU A 366 1.42 -4.29 -21.77
N LYS A 367 2.05 -3.39 -21.03
CA LYS A 367 1.55 -2.05 -20.82
C LYS A 367 2.34 -1.09 -21.72
N THR A 368 1.65 -0.46 -22.65
CA THR A 368 2.18 0.66 -23.43
C THR A 368 1.89 1.99 -22.70
N GLU A 369 2.35 3.10 -23.25
CA GLU A 369 2.05 4.42 -22.67
C GLU A 369 0.55 4.77 -22.63
N ARG A 370 -0.26 4.14 -23.47
CA ARG A 370 -1.68 4.51 -23.67
C ARG A 370 -2.68 3.40 -23.45
N GLU A 371 -2.27 2.12 -23.53
CA GLU A 371 -3.18 0.98 -23.51
C GLU A 371 -2.51 -0.29 -22.99
N TRP A 372 -3.33 -1.24 -22.58
CA TRP A 372 -2.89 -2.60 -22.33
C TRP A 372 -3.03 -3.42 -23.62
N VAL A 373 -2.03 -4.24 -23.90
CA VAL A 373 -2.02 -5.14 -25.06
C VAL A 373 -1.85 -6.57 -24.58
N LEU A 374 -2.82 -7.41 -24.91
CA LEU A 374 -2.76 -8.86 -24.70
C LEU A 374 -2.37 -9.54 -26.01
N THR A 375 -1.29 -10.30 -26.02
CA THR A 375 -0.92 -11.19 -27.14
C THR A 375 -1.16 -12.63 -26.70
N VAL A 376 -1.97 -13.35 -27.46
CA VAL A 376 -2.31 -14.75 -27.21
C VAL A 376 -1.47 -15.66 -28.08
N GLU A 377 -0.96 -16.74 -27.50
CA GLU A 377 -0.23 -17.76 -28.24
C GLU A 377 -1.13 -18.43 -29.28
N GLU A 378 -0.68 -18.41 -30.54
CA GLU A 378 -1.45 -18.98 -31.64
C GLU A 378 -1.40 -20.52 -31.66
N ARG A 379 -2.52 -21.13 -32.04
CA ARG A 379 -2.66 -22.59 -32.27
C ARG A 379 -3.36 -22.86 -33.59
N ALA A 380 -3.10 -24.03 -34.16
CA ALA A 380 -3.61 -24.40 -35.49
C ALA A 380 -5.14 -24.30 -35.64
N PHE A 381 -5.90 -24.49 -34.56
CA PHE A 381 -7.35 -24.41 -34.60
C PHE A 381 -7.93 -23.01 -34.34
N ASP A 382 -7.09 -22.00 -34.18
CA ASP A 382 -7.53 -20.60 -34.02
C ASP A 382 -8.24 -20.05 -35.27
N ILE A 383 -8.15 -20.74 -36.40
CA ILE A 383 -8.99 -20.48 -37.56
C ILE A 383 -10.49 -20.47 -37.23
N LEU A 384 -10.90 -21.18 -36.18
CA LEU A 384 -12.30 -21.19 -35.74
C LEU A 384 -12.76 -19.85 -35.14
N LEU A 385 -11.81 -19.00 -34.66
CA LEU A 385 -12.11 -17.64 -34.18
C LEU A 385 -12.71 -16.75 -35.25
N ASP A 386 -12.44 -17.03 -36.54
CA ASP A 386 -13.03 -16.29 -37.66
C ASP A 386 -14.56 -16.46 -37.71
N SER A 387 -15.09 -17.52 -37.08
CA SER A 387 -16.51 -17.80 -37.00
C SER A 387 -17.20 -17.32 -35.71
N ILE A 388 -16.47 -16.67 -34.82
CA ILE A 388 -17.05 -16.15 -33.58
C ILE A 388 -17.96 -14.96 -33.90
N PRO A 389 -19.23 -14.94 -33.47
CA PRO A 389 -20.18 -13.91 -33.91
C PRO A 389 -20.07 -12.59 -33.14
N TRP A 390 -19.08 -12.42 -32.29
CA TRP A 390 -18.81 -11.17 -31.55
C TRP A 390 -17.34 -10.78 -31.60
N SER A 391 -17.06 -9.51 -31.36
CA SER A 391 -15.69 -9.01 -31.33
C SER A 391 -15.02 -9.33 -29.99
N TYR A 392 -13.75 -9.70 -30.01
CA TYR A 392 -12.87 -9.89 -28.83
C TYR A 392 -11.55 -9.11 -28.95
N LYS A 393 -11.32 -8.43 -30.08
CA LYS A 393 -10.03 -7.73 -30.35
C LYS A 393 -9.85 -6.45 -29.55
N LEU A 394 -10.93 -5.94 -28.97
CA LEU A 394 -10.90 -4.72 -28.17
C LEU A 394 -11.87 -4.88 -26.99
N VAL A 395 -11.30 -5.03 -25.80
CA VAL A 395 -12.06 -5.28 -24.56
C VAL A 395 -12.20 -3.98 -23.80
N ARG A 396 -13.43 -3.56 -23.57
CA ARG A 396 -13.78 -2.43 -22.71
C ARG A 396 -15.07 -2.74 -21.97
N LEU A 397 -14.98 -2.91 -20.67
CA LEU A 397 -16.14 -3.10 -19.79
C LEU A 397 -16.53 -1.77 -19.14
N PRO A 398 -17.80 -1.59 -18.70
CA PRO A 398 -18.28 -0.31 -18.15
C PRO A 398 -17.46 0.23 -16.97
N TRP A 399 -16.84 -0.65 -16.20
CA TRP A 399 -16.03 -0.34 -15.02
C TRP A 399 -14.52 -0.27 -15.28
N MET A 400 -14.08 -0.52 -16.51
CA MET A 400 -12.65 -0.44 -16.88
C MET A 400 -12.26 1.00 -17.22
N GLU A 401 -11.16 1.47 -16.63
CA GLU A 401 -10.56 2.76 -16.97
C GLU A 401 -9.81 2.71 -18.31
N ASN A 402 -9.13 1.60 -18.56
CA ASN A 402 -8.27 1.42 -19.73
C ASN A 402 -8.84 0.36 -20.68
N ILE A 403 -8.55 0.56 -21.97
CA ILE A 403 -8.89 -0.42 -23.00
C ILE A 403 -7.82 -1.51 -23.02
N LEU A 404 -8.26 -2.77 -23.18
CA LEU A 404 -7.38 -3.88 -23.46
C LEU A 404 -7.48 -4.25 -24.94
N LYS A 405 -6.41 -4.03 -25.68
CA LYS A 405 -6.27 -4.48 -27.09
C LYS A 405 -5.82 -5.94 -27.10
N VAL A 406 -6.42 -6.75 -27.94
CA VAL A 406 -6.11 -8.17 -28.04
C VAL A 406 -5.51 -8.49 -29.42
N ASN A 407 -4.29 -8.97 -29.40
CA ASN A 407 -3.58 -9.52 -30.54
C ASN A 407 -3.73 -11.04 -30.49
N TRP A 408 -4.74 -11.53 -31.18
CA TRP A 408 -5.03 -12.96 -31.31
C TRP A 408 -5.60 -13.16 -32.71
N ARG A 409 -4.73 -13.68 -33.60
CA ARG A 409 -4.99 -13.89 -35.02
C ARG A 409 -5.55 -12.67 -35.79
#